data_8479a58675dadaee8e32c0fdbde9ceee
#
_entry.id   8479a58675dadaee8e32c0fdbde9ceee
#
_cell.length_a   1.000
_cell.length_b   1.000
_cell.length_c   1.000
_cell.angle_alpha   90.00
_cell.angle_beta   90.00
_cell.angle_gamma   90.00
#
_symmetry.space_group_name_H-M   'P 1'
#
loop_
_entity.id
_entity.type
_entity.pdbx_description
1 polymer ?
#
loop_
_entity_poly.entity_id
_entity_poly.type
_entity_poly.pdbx_seq_one_letter_code
_entity_poly.pdbx_strand_id
1 'polypeptide(L)'
;MITQEDHTTYPLGDGIGFVNLVTTMGDDLTTVNSARVSYGGMSEELTERDEKLIKYLAENKHTSPFRHAFMTFQVKAPEFVARQWYKHIVGASFTAPGDAISHGWNEISGRYVEYEPEFYTPKVLREQAESSKQASKESNTGLMRTAGTLLYCYTKESYNQYQKLLDMGVAKEQARMVLPFNTYTEFYWTASLQAVAHFCALRDHEHAQHEIREYAKALDEYASETFPVSFQYLKENL
;
A
#
# COMPACT_ATOMS: atom_id res chain seq x y z
N MET A 1 10.70 -13.83 16.34
CA MET A 1 10.36 -12.39 16.48
C MET A 1 11.30 -11.65 15.54
N ILE A 2 10.76 -11.06 14.49
CA ILE A 2 11.49 -10.26 13.53
C ILE A 2 11.79 -8.93 14.21
N THR A 3 13.05 -8.51 14.27
CA THR A 3 13.43 -7.24 14.86
C THR A 3 13.11 -6.11 13.88
N GLN A 4 12.50 -5.04 14.36
CA GLN A 4 11.91 -3.92 13.61
C GLN A 4 12.88 -3.19 12.64
N GLU A 5 14.18 -3.33 12.78
CA GLU A 5 15.18 -2.57 12.01
C GLU A 5 15.52 -3.15 10.62
N ASP A 6 15.16 -4.41 10.34
CA ASP A 6 15.60 -5.10 9.11
C ASP A 6 14.59 -5.11 7.95
N HIS A 7 13.37 -4.58 8.13
CA HIS A 7 12.29 -4.69 7.16
C HIS A 7 11.67 -3.35 6.74
N THR A 8 12.50 -2.32 6.53
CA THR A 8 12.05 -1.02 6.04
C THR A 8 12.56 -0.77 4.64
N THR A 9 11.65 -0.60 3.68
CA THR A 9 11.94 -0.24 2.29
C THR A 9 11.53 1.20 2.03
N TYR A 10 12.29 1.92 1.21
CA TYR A 10 12.03 3.30 0.79
C TYR A 10 11.65 3.36 -0.70
N PRO A 11 10.36 3.13 -1.06
CA PRO A 11 9.96 2.89 -2.44
C PRO A 11 10.27 4.04 -3.40
N LEU A 12 10.15 5.28 -2.94
CA LEU A 12 10.36 6.47 -3.78
C LEU A 12 11.83 6.95 -3.77
N GLY A 13 12.68 6.35 -2.95
CA GLY A 13 14.10 6.68 -2.85
C GLY A 13 14.38 8.14 -2.47
N ASP A 14 13.48 8.76 -1.71
CA ASP A 14 13.57 10.14 -1.22
C ASP A 14 13.97 10.23 0.26
N GLY A 15 14.05 9.07 0.93
CA GLY A 15 14.41 8.97 2.35
C GLY A 15 13.27 9.38 3.31
N ILE A 16 12.06 9.66 2.80
CA ILE A 16 10.89 10.07 3.59
C ILE A 16 9.83 8.98 3.57
N GLY A 17 9.34 8.61 2.37
CA GLY A 17 8.33 7.59 2.21
C GLY A 17 8.88 6.19 2.45
N PHE A 18 8.20 5.38 3.26
CA PHE A 18 8.63 4.03 3.59
C PHE A 18 7.49 3.02 3.65
N VAL A 19 7.85 1.76 3.55
CA VAL A 19 7.03 0.59 3.92
C VAL A 19 7.83 -0.22 4.94
N ASN A 20 7.23 -0.51 6.08
CA ASN A 20 7.78 -1.36 7.11
C ASN A 20 6.82 -2.53 7.36
N LEU A 21 7.31 -3.77 7.27
CA LEU A 21 6.56 -4.96 7.66
C LEU A 21 6.60 -5.11 9.19
N VAL A 22 5.49 -4.84 9.84
CA VAL A 22 5.39 -4.83 11.31
C VAL A 22 5.23 -6.23 11.88
N THR A 23 4.34 -7.02 11.28
CA THR A 23 4.07 -8.39 11.74
C THR A 23 3.32 -9.19 10.68
N THR A 24 3.41 -10.49 10.78
CA THR A 24 2.68 -11.44 9.95
C THR A 24 1.94 -12.44 10.83
N MET A 25 0.86 -13.01 10.32
CA MET A 25 0.13 -14.10 10.91
C MET A 25 -0.04 -15.23 9.90
N GLY A 26 0.40 -16.42 10.28
CA GLY A 26 0.34 -17.60 9.40
C GLY A 26 1.51 -17.68 8.42
N ASP A 27 1.44 -18.71 7.59
CA ASP A 27 2.41 -19.09 6.57
C ASP A 27 1.68 -19.83 5.42
N ASP A 28 2.42 -20.42 4.47
CA ASP A 28 1.84 -21.22 3.39
C ASP A 28 1.07 -22.44 3.93
N LEU A 29 1.53 -23.01 5.04
CA LEU A 29 0.87 -24.14 5.68
C LEU A 29 -0.48 -23.75 6.29
N THR A 30 -0.64 -22.50 6.72
CA THR A 30 -1.91 -21.93 7.18
C THR A 30 -2.96 -21.96 6.05
N THR A 31 -2.59 -21.59 4.83
CA THR A 31 -3.45 -21.69 3.63
C THR A 31 -3.85 -23.14 3.36
N VAL A 32 -2.90 -24.06 3.40
CA VAL A 32 -3.13 -25.49 3.19
C VAL A 32 -4.11 -26.05 4.23
N ASN A 33 -3.83 -25.83 5.50
CA ASN A 33 -4.59 -26.42 6.59
C ASN A 33 -6.01 -25.86 6.69
N SER A 34 -6.19 -24.58 6.39
CA SER A 34 -7.53 -23.98 6.32
C SER A 34 -8.38 -24.58 5.18
N ALA A 35 -7.77 -25.00 4.08
CA ALA A 35 -8.47 -25.74 3.02
C ALA A 35 -8.73 -27.19 3.41
N ARG A 36 -7.75 -27.87 4.02
CA ARG A 36 -7.84 -29.30 4.39
C ARG A 36 -8.86 -29.60 5.47
N VAL A 37 -9.26 -28.62 6.29
CA VAL A 37 -10.31 -28.80 7.31
C VAL A 37 -11.59 -29.38 6.73
N SER A 38 -11.90 -29.06 5.47
CA SER A 38 -13.08 -29.60 4.77
C SER A 38 -13.05 -31.14 4.57
N TYR A 39 -11.86 -31.73 4.71
CA TYR A 39 -11.65 -33.20 4.57
C TYR A 39 -11.16 -33.84 5.89
N GLY A 40 -11.15 -33.09 6.99
CA GLY A 40 -10.68 -33.56 8.30
C GLY A 40 -9.18 -33.86 8.32
N GLY A 41 -8.40 -33.28 7.42
CA GLY A 41 -6.95 -33.49 7.30
C GLY A 41 -6.15 -32.27 7.78
N MET A 42 -4.88 -32.49 8.11
CA MET A 42 -3.91 -31.49 8.49
C MET A 42 -2.53 -31.88 7.95
N SER A 43 -1.73 -30.91 7.54
CA SER A 43 -0.31 -31.07 7.19
C SER A 43 0.53 -30.46 8.30
N GLU A 44 1.62 -31.13 8.66
CA GLU A 44 2.60 -30.62 9.65
C GLU A 44 3.75 -29.88 8.95
N GLU A 45 4.05 -30.26 7.70
CA GLU A 45 5.09 -29.65 6.87
C GLU A 45 4.55 -29.41 5.45
N LEU A 46 5.07 -28.41 4.77
CA LEU A 46 4.72 -28.11 3.39
C LEU A 46 5.36 -29.16 2.44
N THR A 47 4.53 -29.84 1.69
CA THR A 47 4.94 -30.88 0.72
C THR A 47 4.58 -30.47 -0.70
N GLU A 48 5.15 -31.11 -1.72
CA GLU A 48 4.77 -30.90 -3.13
C GLU A 48 3.25 -31.09 -3.38
N ARG A 49 2.59 -31.93 -2.58
CA ARG A 49 1.14 -32.11 -2.67
C ARG A 49 0.40 -30.90 -2.15
N ASP A 50 0.94 -30.23 -1.14
CA ASP A 50 0.39 -29.00 -0.56
C ASP A 50 0.58 -27.83 -1.51
N GLU A 51 1.74 -27.71 -2.16
CA GLU A 51 1.96 -26.71 -3.20
C GLU A 51 0.98 -26.86 -4.37
N LYS A 52 0.74 -28.10 -4.82
CA LYS A 52 -0.28 -28.39 -5.84
C LYS A 52 -1.69 -28.02 -5.38
N LEU A 53 -2.01 -28.18 -4.08
CA LEU A 53 -3.28 -27.76 -3.52
C LEU A 53 -3.39 -26.22 -3.53
N ILE A 54 -2.37 -25.49 -3.08
CA ILE A 54 -2.35 -24.02 -3.13
C ILE A 54 -2.58 -23.52 -4.56
N LYS A 55 -1.84 -24.08 -5.51
CA LYS A 55 -1.99 -23.78 -6.94
C LYS A 55 -3.42 -23.99 -7.41
N TYR A 56 -3.99 -25.17 -7.13
CA TYR A 56 -5.38 -25.50 -7.48
C TYR A 56 -6.39 -24.51 -6.90
N LEU A 57 -6.22 -24.11 -5.62
CA LEU A 57 -7.09 -23.15 -4.95
C LEU A 57 -7.05 -21.77 -5.64
N ALA A 58 -5.86 -21.31 -6.00
CA ALA A 58 -5.67 -20.05 -6.70
C ALA A 58 -6.29 -20.06 -8.11
N GLU A 59 -5.98 -21.08 -8.93
CA GLU A 59 -6.48 -21.24 -10.29
C GLU A 59 -8.01 -21.33 -10.36
N ASN A 60 -8.62 -21.98 -9.37
CA ASN A 60 -10.08 -22.15 -9.29
C ASN A 60 -10.79 -21.06 -8.48
N LYS A 61 -10.08 -19.97 -8.12
CA LYS A 61 -10.64 -18.85 -7.37
C LYS A 61 -11.22 -19.22 -6.00
N HIS A 62 -10.74 -20.30 -5.39
CA HIS A 62 -11.07 -20.69 -4.03
C HIS A 62 -10.25 -19.86 -3.05
N THR A 63 -10.59 -18.58 -2.92
CA THR A 63 -9.75 -17.59 -2.24
C THR A 63 -9.89 -17.57 -0.71
N SER A 64 -10.91 -18.23 -0.14
CA SER A 64 -11.12 -18.21 1.32
C SER A 64 -9.94 -18.71 2.15
N PRO A 65 -9.16 -19.76 1.75
CA PRO A 65 -8.00 -20.19 2.51
C PRO A 65 -6.92 -19.11 2.67
N PHE A 66 -6.76 -18.25 1.69
CA PHE A 66 -5.77 -17.15 1.71
C PHE A 66 -6.19 -15.97 2.60
N ARG A 67 -7.35 -16.03 3.25
CA ARG A 67 -7.84 -15.04 4.21
C ARG A 67 -7.53 -15.40 5.66
N HIS A 68 -6.85 -16.52 5.90
CA HIS A 68 -6.39 -16.95 7.23
C HIS A 68 -4.94 -16.55 7.51
N ALA A 69 -4.23 -16.04 6.50
CA ALA A 69 -2.91 -15.43 6.62
C ALA A 69 -3.03 -13.91 6.47
N PHE A 70 -2.29 -13.16 7.28
CA PHE A 70 -2.37 -11.69 7.35
C PHE A 70 -0.99 -11.06 7.43
N MET A 71 -0.91 -9.82 6.93
CA MET A 71 0.26 -8.96 7.06
C MET A 71 -0.16 -7.59 7.59
N THR A 72 0.66 -7.00 8.45
CA THR A 72 0.49 -5.63 8.96
C THR A 72 1.67 -4.80 8.51
N PHE A 73 1.39 -3.71 7.83
CA PHE A 73 2.38 -2.75 7.39
C PHE A 73 2.18 -1.39 8.07
N GLN A 74 3.29 -0.75 8.42
CA GLN A 74 3.35 0.67 8.68
C GLN A 74 3.88 1.35 7.42
N VAL A 75 3.15 2.31 6.91
CA VAL A 75 3.45 2.95 5.61
C VAL A 75 3.45 4.45 5.77
N LYS A 76 4.49 5.10 5.25
CA LYS A 76 4.52 6.55 5.04
C LYS A 76 4.50 6.81 3.54
N ALA A 77 3.45 7.46 3.05
CA ALA A 77 3.22 7.70 1.64
C ALA A 77 2.59 9.08 1.39
N PRO A 78 2.76 9.68 0.19
CA PRO A 78 2.02 10.88 -0.16
C PRO A 78 0.50 10.61 -0.15
N GLU A 79 -0.30 11.60 0.25
CA GLU A 79 -1.76 11.52 0.33
C GLU A 79 -2.40 10.97 -0.96
N PHE A 80 -1.92 11.37 -2.13
CA PHE A 80 -2.47 10.87 -3.39
C PHE A 80 -2.23 9.36 -3.61
N VAL A 81 -1.18 8.78 -3.00
CA VAL A 81 -0.92 7.32 -2.98
C VAL A 81 -1.81 6.65 -1.95
N ALA A 82 -1.84 7.15 -0.71
CA ALA A 82 -2.66 6.61 0.38
C ALA A 82 -4.15 6.58 -0.02
N ARG A 83 -4.63 7.61 -0.71
CA ARG A 83 -6.02 7.68 -1.18
C ARG A 83 -6.37 6.63 -2.24
N GLN A 84 -5.42 6.20 -3.05
CA GLN A 84 -5.62 5.06 -3.97
C GLN A 84 -5.58 3.74 -3.21
N TRP A 85 -4.67 3.61 -2.25
CA TRP A 85 -4.48 2.41 -1.45
C TRP A 85 -5.70 2.09 -0.56
N TYR A 86 -6.22 3.08 0.13
CA TYR A 86 -7.37 2.96 1.03
C TYR A 86 -8.58 2.24 0.42
N LYS A 87 -8.74 2.25 -0.90
CA LYS A 87 -9.84 1.59 -1.62
C LYS A 87 -9.63 0.08 -1.83
N HIS A 88 -8.48 -0.47 -1.48
CA HIS A 88 -8.19 -1.89 -1.60
C HIS A 88 -8.69 -2.66 -0.38
N ILE A 89 -9.99 -2.98 -0.37
CA ILE A 89 -10.69 -3.64 0.74
C ILE A 89 -11.08 -5.08 0.46
N VAL A 90 -10.92 -5.58 -0.77
CA VAL A 90 -11.30 -6.95 -1.15
C VAL A 90 -10.46 -7.96 -0.38
N GLY A 91 -11.11 -8.79 0.44
CA GLY A 91 -10.44 -9.76 1.29
C GLY A 91 -9.65 -9.16 2.47
N ALA A 92 -9.79 -7.87 2.74
CA ALA A 92 -9.03 -7.20 3.79
C ALA A 92 -9.46 -7.64 5.19
N SER A 93 -10.76 -7.58 5.49
CA SER A 93 -11.29 -8.04 6.78
C SER A 93 -12.80 -8.30 6.69
N PHE A 94 -13.33 -8.96 7.71
CA PHE A 94 -14.77 -9.14 7.86
C PHE A 94 -15.39 -7.88 8.46
N THR A 95 -16.49 -7.41 7.86
CA THR A 95 -17.35 -6.37 8.44
C THR A 95 -18.67 -6.98 8.85
N ALA A 96 -19.09 -6.76 10.09
CA ALA A 96 -20.42 -7.15 10.54
C ALA A 96 -21.50 -6.31 9.83
N PRO A 97 -22.70 -6.89 9.55
CA PRO A 97 -23.80 -6.14 8.99
C PRO A 97 -24.15 -4.94 9.90
N GLY A 98 -24.22 -3.75 9.31
CA GLY A 98 -24.55 -2.51 10.02
C GLY A 98 -23.35 -1.68 10.49
N ASP A 99 -22.16 -2.23 10.46
CA ASP A 99 -20.95 -1.46 10.75
C ASP A 99 -20.45 -0.71 9.49
N ALA A 100 -19.86 0.45 9.72
CA ALA A 100 -19.08 1.11 8.69
C ALA A 100 -17.99 0.17 8.17
N ILE A 101 -17.62 0.27 6.88
CA ILE A 101 -16.53 -0.54 6.31
C ILE A 101 -15.31 -0.39 7.22
N SER A 102 -15.02 -1.44 7.99
CA SER A 102 -13.87 -1.53 8.87
C SER A 102 -12.86 -2.46 8.23
N HIS A 103 -11.79 -1.91 7.73
CA HIS A 103 -10.58 -2.65 7.40
C HIS A 103 -9.47 -2.16 8.32
N GLY A 104 -8.42 -2.94 8.51
CA GLY A 104 -7.31 -2.59 9.40
C GLY A 104 -6.53 -1.39 8.85
N TRP A 105 -7.12 -0.19 8.94
CA TRP A 105 -6.53 1.07 8.52
C TRP A 105 -6.62 2.09 9.65
N ASN A 106 -5.48 2.55 10.12
CA ASN A 106 -5.37 3.66 11.06
C ASN A 106 -4.35 4.65 10.52
N GLU A 107 -4.72 5.90 10.44
CA GLU A 107 -3.91 6.95 9.82
C GLU A 107 -3.70 8.11 10.78
N ILE A 108 -2.54 8.77 10.65
CA ILE A 108 -2.25 10.02 11.37
C ILE A 108 -3.39 11.02 11.16
N SER A 109 -3.79 11.68 12.22
CA SER A 109 -4.91 12.62 12.14
C SER A 109 -4.46 14.05 12.30
N GLY A 110 -4.55 14.81 11.24
CA GLY A 110 -4.38 16.28 11.28
C GLY A 110 -5.44 17.04 12.08
N ARG A 111 -6.33 16.33 12.82
CA ARG A 111 -7.18 16.94 13.84
C ARG A 111 -6.44 17.02 15.18
N TYR A 112 -5.52 16.10 15.43
CA TYR A 112 -4.82 15.97 16.71
C TYR A 112 -3.39 16.48 16.65
N VAL A 113 -2.71 16.23 15.54
CA VAL A 113 -1.32 16.63 15.33
C VAL A 113 -1.20 17.64 14.19
N GLU A 114 -0.14 18.42 14.21
CA GLU A 114 0.26 19.26 13.08
C GLU A 114 1.03 18.41 12.08
N TYR A 115 0.84 18.71 10.79
CA TYR A 115 1.62 18.05 9.75
C TYR A 115 3.03 18.63 9.69
N GLU A 116 4.01 17.75 9.62
CA GLU A 116 5.39 18.13 9.33
C GLU A 116 5.51 18.61 7.86
N PRO A 117 6.49 19.47 7.54
CA PRO A 117 6.70 19.98 6.18
C PRO A 117 7.35 18.94 5.26
N GLU A 118 6.80 17.73 5.21
CA GLU A 118 7.27 16.64 4.40
C GLU A 118 6.38 16.47 3.17
N PHE A 119 6.97 16.65 1.99
CA PHE A 119 6.26 16.64 0.72
C PHE A 119 7.01 15.83 -0.32
N TYR A 120 6.29 14.97 -1.01
CA TYR A 120 6.86 14.28 -2.16
C TYR A 120 7.08 15.24 -3.32
N THR A 121 8.29 15.24 -3.83
CA THR A 121 8.64 15.93 -5.07
C THR A 121 9.33 14.94 -5.99
N PRO A 122 8.73 14.59 -7.12
CA PRO A 122 9.33 13.64 -8.05
C PRO A 122 10.64 14.20 -8.62
N LYS A 123 11.67 13.36 -8.71
CA LYS A 123 12.97 13.74 -9.32
C LYS A 123 12.80 14.15 -10.79
N VAL A 124 11.88 13.50 -11.49
CA VAL A 124 11.52 13.78 -12.87
C VAL A 124 10.00 13.79 -12.97
N LEU A 125 9.43 14.91 -13.44
CA LEU A 125 8.01 14.97 -13.75
C LEU A 125 7.70 14.14 -15.00
N ARG A 126 6.55 13.50 -14.98
CA ARG A 126 6.07 12.62 -16.05
C ARG A 126 5.08 13.35 -16.95
N GLU A 127 5.16 13.11 -18.23
CA GLU A 127 4.18 13.57 -19.21
C GLU A 127 3.04 12.55 -19.37
N GLN A 128 1.86 13.04 -19.73
CA GLN A 128 0.74 12.17 -20.09
C GLN A 128 1.11 11.31 -21.31
N ALA A 129 0.86 10.01 -21.26
CA ALA A 129 1.06 9.14 -22.40
C ALA A 129 0.03 9.42 -23.49
N GLU A 130 0.46 9.43 -24.75
CA GLU A 130 -0.40 9.72 -25.90
C GLU A 130 -1.45 8.62 -26.14
N SER A 131 -1.08 7.37 -25.88
CA SER A 131 -1.90 6.18 -26.16
C SER A 131 -2.80 5.74 -25.00
N SER A 132 -2.63 6.32 -23.81
CA SER A 132 -3.39 5.91 -22.62
C SER A 132 -3.67 7.08 -21.70
N LYS A 133 -4.94 7.23 -21.32
CA LYS A 133 -5.36 8.26 -20.35
C LYS A 133 -4.85 8.00 -18.93
N GLN A 134 -4.42 6.79 -18.61
CA GLN A 134 -3.98 6.39 -17.30
C GLN A 134 -2.46 6.32 -17.15
N ALA A 135 -1.76 6.08 -18.25
CA ALA A 135 -0.30 5.95 -18.25
C ALA A 135 0.40 7.31 -18.37
N SER A 136 1.59 7.37 -17.82
CA SER A 136 2.52 8.50 -17.95
C SER A 136 3.89 8.01 -18.40
N LYS A 137 4.66 8.87 -19.06
CA LYS A 137 6.04 8.61 -19.48
C LYS A 137 7.00 9.61 -18.83
N GLU A 138 8.22 9.20 -18.60
CA GLU A 138 9.26 10.11 -18.13
C GLU A 138 9.55 11.19 -19.18
N SER A 139 9.77 12.40 -18.70
CA SER A 139 10.10 13.53 -19.56
C SER A 139 11.08 14.47 -18.86
N ASN A 140 12.18 14.77 -19.52
CA ASN A 140 13.20 15.67 -19.02
C ASN A 140 13.36 16.93 -19.88
N THR A 141 12.24 17.46 -20.37
CA THR A 141 12.21 18.71 -21.13
C THR A 141 12.44 19.92 -20.24
N GLY A 142 12.81 21.06 -20.85
CA GLY A 142 12.91 22.34 -20.13
C GLY A 142 11.57 22.72 -19.49
N LEU A 143 10.45 22.41 -20.14
CA LEU A 143 9.11 22.64 -19.62
C LEU A 143 8.84 21.82 -18.36
N MET A 144 9.21 20.55 -18.32
CA MET A 144 9.03 19.69 -17.15
C MET A 144 9.90 20.15 -15.97
N ARG A 145 11.11 20.61 -16.22
CA ARG A 145 11.94 21.22 -15.15
C ARG A 145 11.29 22.49 -14.58
N THR A 146 10.74 23.33 -15.42
CA THR A 146 10.01 24.53 -14.99
C THR A 146 8.77 24.15 -14.17
N ALA A 147 8.00 23.16 -14.62
CA ALA A 147 6.83 22.66 -13.90
C ALA A 147 7.21 22.07 -12.54
N GLY A 148 8.35 21.36 -12.43
CA GLY A 148 8.88 20.86 -11.16
C GLY A 148 9.20 21.98 -10.18
N THR A 149 9.81 23.06 -10.65
CA THR A 149 10.07 24.27 -9.83
C THR A 149 8.76 24.91 -9.37
N LEU A 150 7.77 25.02 -10.24
CA LEU A 150 6.45 25.55 -9.86
C LEU A 150 5.77 24.67 -8.80
N LEU A 151 5.77 23.34 -8.97
CA LEU A 151 5.24 22.42 -7.99
C LEU A 151 5.89 22.62 -6.62
N TYR A 152 7.21 22.70 -6.57
CA TYR A 152 7.95 22.96 -5.33
C TYR A 152 7.57 24.28 -4.68
N CYS A 153 7.52 25.37 -5.44
CA CYS A 153 7.16 26.69 -4.94
C CYS A 153 5.74 26.72 -4.35
N TYR A 154 4.77 26.16 -5.07
CA TYR A 154 3.39 26.10 -4.59
C TYR A 154 3.22 25.20 -3.37
N THR A 155 3.94 24.08 -3.30
CA THR A 155 3.95 23.22 -2.12
C THR A 155 4.46 23.96 -0.88
N LYS A 156 5.58 24.69 -1.01
CA LYS A 156 6.14 25.50 0.07
C LYS A 156 5.16 26.60 0.51
N GLU A 157 4.57 27.33 -0.44
CA GLU A 157 3.63 28.40 -0.13
C GLU A 157 2.37 27.85 0.55
N SER A 158 1.86 26.72 0.10
CA SER A 158 0.72 26.04 0.71
C SER A 158 0.98 25.71 2.18
N TYR A 159 2.16 25.20 2.51
CA TYR A 159 2.55 24.94 3.89
C TYR A 159 2.69 26.24 4.72
N ASN A 160 3.24 27.30 4.14
CA ASN A 160 3.29 28.61 4.80
C ASN A 160 1.88 29.13 5.13
N GLN A 161 0.91 28.92 4.24
CA GLN A 161 -0.48 29.30 4.50
C GLN A 161 -1.11 28.44 5.61
N TYR A 162 -0.81 27.13 5.65
CA TYR A 162 -1.22 26.25 6.74
C TYR A 162 -0.72 26.77 8.11
N GLN A 163 0.56 27.11 8.22
CA GLN A 163 1.13 27.66 9.44
C GLN A 163 0.46 28.98 9.85
N LYS A 164 0.26 29.90 8.90
CA LYS A 164 -0.44 31.17 9.18
C LYS A 164 -1.86 30.96 9.69
N LEU A 165 -2.59 29.98 9.16
CA LEU A 165 -3.93 29.64 9.65
C LEU A 165 -3.88 29.16 11.11
N LEU A 166 -2.90 28.32 11.45
CA LEU A 166 -2.69 27.86 12.83
C LEU A 166 -2.33 29.04 13.75
N ASP A 167 -1.44 29.92 13.34
CA ASP A 167 -1.04 31.11 14.11
C ASP A 167 -2.22 32.07 14.34
N MET A 168 -3.19 32.10 13.41
CA MET A 168 -4.45 32.85 13.55
C MET A 168 -5.48 32.15 14.43
N GLY A 169 -5.18 30.96 14.97
CA GLY A 169 -6.07 30.19 15.82
C GLY A 169 -7.11 29.35 15.07
N VAL A 170 -6.96 29.11 13.77
CA VAL A 170 -7.83 28.21 13.02
C VAL A 170 -7.58 26.78 13.49
N ALA A 171 -8.66 26.05 13.75
CA ALA A 171 -8.56 24.64 14.18
C ALA A 171 -7.77 23.80 13.15
N LYS A 172 -6.90 22.89 13.64
CA LYS A 172 -6.05 22.02 12.82
C LYS A 172 -6.83 21.27 11.74
N GLU A 173 -8.04 20.80 12.07
CA GLU A 173 -8.93 20.09 11.14
C GLU A 173 -9.39 20.94 9.94
N GLN A 174 -9.39 22.26 10.07
CA GLN A 174 -9.70 23.21 9.00
C GLN A 174 -8.44 23.78 8.34
N ALA A 175 -7.43 24.11 9.12
CA ALA A 175 -6.18 24.65 8.60
C ALA A 175 -5.55 23.71 7.55
N ARG A 176 -5.60 22.40 7.78
CA ARG A 176 -5.08 21.37 6.85
C ARG A 176 -5.74 21.35 5.46
N MET A 177 -6.87 22.02 5.25
CA MET A 177 -7.54 22.07 3.95
C MET A 177 -6.68 22.73 2.85
N VAL A 178 -5.66 23.51 3.21
CA VAL A 178 -4.75 24.13 2.26
C VAL A 178 -3.53 23.26 1.92
N LEU A 179 -3.33 22.13 2.61
CA LEU A 179 -2.19 21.26 2.34
C LEU A 179 -2.36 20.55 0.99
N PRO A 180 -1.29 20.43 0.20
CA PRO A 180 -1.36 19.80 -1.11
C PRO A 180 -1.33 18.27 -1.02
N PHE A 181 -1.82 17.59 -2.04
CA PHE A 181 -1.91 16.11 -2.10
C PHE A 181 -0.56 15.38 -2.09
N ASN A 182 0.55 16.07 -2.28
CA ASN A 182 1.88 15.50 -2.14
C ASN A 182 2.42 15.57 -0.70
N THR A 183 1.62 16.05 0.27
CA THR A 183 1.92 15.94 1.71
C THR A 183 2.02 14.48 2.08
N TYR A 184 3.03 14.10 2.86
CA TYR A 184 3.14 12.75 3.40
C TYR A 184 2.14 12.53 4.51
N THR A 185 1.50 11.35 4.48
CA THR A 185 0.71 10.79 5.57
C THR A 185 1.33 9.48 6.02
N GLU A 186 0.97 9.01 7.21
CA GLU A 186 1.46 7.76 7.75
C GLU A 186 0.28 6.94 8.29
N PHE A 187 0.27 5.63 7.96
CA PHE A 187 -0.83 4.76 8.33
C PHE A 187 -0.37 3.32 8.58
N TYR A 188 -1.15 2.62 9.38
CA TYR A 188 -1.10 1.18 9.50
C TYR A 188 -2.15 0.55 8.58
N TRP A 189 -1.74 -0.48 7.86
CA TRP A 189 -2.64 -1.31 7.05
C TRP A 189 -2.44 -2.77 7.38
N THR A 190 -3.51 -3.41 7.90
CA THR A 190 -3.57 -4.84 8.16
C THR A 190 -4.51 -5.49 7.16
N ALA A 191 -4.01 -6.45 6.40
CA ALA A 191 -4.76 -7.09 5.33
C ALA A 191 -4.46 -8.58 5.24
N SER A 192 -5.43 -9.35 4.75
CA SER A 192 -5.21 -10.76 4.43
C SER A 192 -4.26 -10.91 3.25
N LEU A 193 -3.64 -12.08 3.13
CA LEU A 193 -2.79 -12.40 1.98
C LEU A 193 -3.52 -12.21 0.64
N GLN A 194 -4.82 -12.51 0.59
CA GLN A 194 -5.64 -12.23 -0.60
C GLN A 194 -5.70 -10.72 -0.92
N ALA A 195 -5.87 -9.86 0.08
CA ALA A 195 -5.94 -8.41 -0.15
C ALA A 195 -4.59 -7.85 -0.60
N VAL A 196 -3.49 -8.32 -0.02
CA VAL A 196 -2.12 -7.94 -0.41
C VAL A 196 -1.85 -8.37 -1.86
N ALA A 197 -2.13 -9.64 -2.21
CA ALA A 197 -1.94 -10.14 -3.57
C ALA A 197 -2.79 -9.37 -4.60
N HIS A 198 -4.04 -9.06 -4.26
CA HIS A 198 -4.92 -8.26 -5.11
C HIS A 198 -4.41 -6.81 -5.29
N PHE A 199 -3.88 -6.21 -4.23
CA PHE A 199 -3.25 -4.90 -4.34
C PHE A 199 -2.03 -4.94 -5.27
N CYS A 200 -1.12 -5.90 -5.06
CA CYS A 200 0.08 -6.05 -5.88
C CYS A 200 -0.27 -6.32 -7.35
N ALA A 201 -1.20 -7.25 -7.63
CA ALA A 201 -1.63 -7.55 -8.99
C ALA A 201 -2.19 -6.34 -9.74
N LEU A 202 -2.94 -5.46 -9.06
CA LEU A 202 -3.52 -4.26 -9.67
C LEU A 202 -2.56 -3.07 -9.72
N ARG A 203 -1.62 -2.96 -8.79
CA ARG A 203 -0.78 -1.76 -8.65
C ARG A 203 0.65 -1.94 -9.16
N ASP A 204 1.15 -3.15 -9.28
CA ASP A 204 2.40 -3.46 -9.97
C ASP A 204 2.16 -3.69 -11.47
N HIS A 205 1.42 -2.82 -12.12
CA HIS A 205 1.12 -2.86 -13.54
C HIS A 205 1.62 -1.59 -14.23
N GLU A 206 2.07 -1.68 -15.47
CA GLU A 206 2.65 -0.55 -16.22
C GLU A 206 1.71 0.67 -16.38
N HIS A 207 0.39 0.43 -16.36
CA HIS A 207 -0.62 1.49 -16.40
C HIS A 207 -0.98 2.06 -15.02
N ALA A 208 -0.49 1.48 -13.93
CA ALA A 208 -0.63 2.08 -12.61
C ALA A 208 0.25 3.32 -12.48
N GLN A 209 -0.17 4.25 -11.64
CA GLN A 209 0.63 5.44 -11.35
C GLN A 209 1.99 5.01 -10.80
N HIS A 210 3.07 5.67 -11.24
CA HIS A 210 4.44 5.29 -10.88
C HIS A 210 4.64 5.13 -9.38
N GLU A 211 4.20 6.10 -8.59
CA GLU A 211 4.45 6.12 -7.16
C GLU A 211 3.78 4.94 -6.43
N ILE A 212 2.51 4.67 -6.65
CA ILE A 212 1.84 3.53 -6.01
C ILE A 212 2.41 2.18 -6.49
N ARG A 213 2.94 2.12 -7.72
CA ARG A 213 3.61 0.94 -8.23
C ARG A 213 4.89 0.62 -7.45
N GLU A 214 5.68 1.63 -7.10
CA GLU A 214 6.89 1.41 -6.30
C GLU A 214 6.56 0.90 -4.89
N TYR A 215 5.48 1.39 -4.28
CA TYR A 215 4.97 0.82 -3.03
C TYR A 215 4.47 -0.62 -3.22
N ALA A 216 3.78 -0.93 -4.31
CA ALA A 216 3.30 -2.29 -4.58
C ALA A 216 4.45 -3.29 -4.72
N LYS A 217 5.57 -2.90 -5.33
CA LYS A 217 6.78 -3.74 -5.42
C LYS A 217 7.36 -4.05 -4.04
N ALA A 218 7.41 -3.06 -3.14
CA ALA A 218 7.88 -3.29 -1.77
C ALA A 218 7.00 -4.30 -1.03
N LEU A 219 5.68 -4.22 -1.18
CA LEU A 219 4.78 -5.21 -0.59
C LEU A 219 4.95 -6.59 -1.21
N ASP A 220 5.17 -6.64 -2.52
CA ASP A 220 5.40 -7.88 -3.27
C ASP A 220 6.63 -8.63 -2.75
N GLU A 221 7.73 -7.91 -2.51
CA GLU A 221 8.96 -8.47 -1.93
C GLU A 221 8.67 -9.09 -0.55
N TYR A 222 8.05 -8.35 0.37
CA TYR A 222 7.71 -8.86 1.70
C TYR A 222 6.75 -10.06 1.67
N ALA A 223 5.73 -10.01 0.80
CA ALA A 223 4.77 -11.09 0.69
C ALA A 223 5.37 -12.35 0.05
N SER A 224 6.26 -12.18 -0.93
CA SER A 224 7.01 -13.27 -1.57
C SER A 224 7.98 -13.95 -0.61
N GLU A 225 8.63 -13.21 0.28
CA GLU A 225 9.50 -13.76 1.31
C GLU A 225 8.72 -14.51 2.38
N THR A 226 7.57 -13.98 2.79
CA THR A 226 6.78 -14.55 3.90
C THR A 226 5.90 -15.72 3.47
N PHE A 227 5.33 -15.66 2.27
CA PHE A 227 4.38 -16.64 1.71
C PHE A 227 4.78 -17.05 0.29
N PRO A 228 5.96 -17.67 0.12
CA PRO A 228 6.56 -17.87 -1.20
C PRO A 228 5.68 -18.64 -2.19
N VAL A 229 4.90 -19.59 -1.70
CA VAL A 229 4.03 -20.44 -2.56
C VAL A 229 2.64 -19.81 -2.72
N SER A 230 1.99 -19.48 -1.61
CA SER A 230 0.62 -18.97 -1.61
C SER A 230 0.50 -17.62 -2.32
N PHE A 231 1.44 -16.70 -2.06
CA PHE A 231 1.41 -15.37 -2.65
C PHE A 231 1.63 -15.43 -4.16
N GLN A 232 2.63 -16.20 -4.62
CA GLN A 232 2.95 -16.32 -6.03
C GLN A 232 1.74 -16.81 -6.83
N TYR A 233 1.20 -17.99 -6.49
CA TYR A 233 0.08 -18.56 -7.24
C TYR A 233 -1.18 -17.69 -7.15
N LEU A 234 -1.43 -17.07 -5.99
CA LEU A 234 -2.59 -16.20 -5.83
C LEU A 234 -2.47 -14.96 -6.70
N LYS A 235 -1.32 -14.26 -6.71
CA LYS A 235 -1.07 -13.07 -7.51
C LYS A 235 -1.18 -13.34 -9.02
N GLU A 236 -0.63 -14.46 -9.50
CA GLU A 236 -0.67 -14.86 -10.91
C GLU A 236 -2.10 -15.14 -11.41
N ASN A 237 -3.03 -15.44 -10.51
CA ASN A 237 -4.39 -15.85 -10.84
C ASN A 237 -5.46 -14.82 -10.44
N LEU A 238 -5.09 -13.62 -10.02
CA LEU A 238 -6.00 -12.50 -9.76
C LEU A 238 -6.11 -11.59 -10.96
#